data_e060bff9c65c46ef6d80bd216622f5ed
#
_entry.id   e060bff9c65c46ef6d80bd216622f5ed
#
_cell.length_a   1.000
_cell.length_b   1.000
_cell.length_c   1.000
_cell.angle_alpha   90.00
_cell.angle_beta   90.00
_cell.angle_gamma   90.00
#
_symmetry.space_group_name_H-M   'P 1'
#
loop_
_entity.id
_entity.type
_entity.pdbx_description
1 polymer ?
#
loop_
_entity_poly.entity_id
_entity_poly.type
_entity_poly.pdbx_seq_one_letter_code
_entity_poly.pdbx_strand_id
1 'polypeptide(L)'
;MTRTMTVLAALCMLAGCTPAAERSTGADSTAQPNAAAPRADSARRAGAPPDTTPPADISHGEAPVGAPGASPAPVSARLAPREPGRLHHVRMEMRHATVEIASGVKYAAWTFDGKVPGPVLRVRQGDTVAFTLVNKADIPHSMDFHAAEIAPDKYYRNLMPGDSIQYRFVARVPGAFLYHCGTAPVAMHIANGMYGALIVDPPTPLPRAEELVFVQSEFYLTRNRNTEGAYMLDWFEMLGQAPDHVVFNGRAAQYSTHPIDVEPNQLLRLYVVNAGPNRTSAFHVVGGIFERVFLDGSMANPLRGVQTVGVPMGGGSIFEIRLREAGEYPFVSHAFADATKGAVGVLRAVDPNAPATARTGPPMQH
;
A
#
# COMPACT_ATOMS: atom_id res chain seq x y z
N MET A 1 34.13 -0.40 59.78
CA MET A 1 35.44 -0.21 59.10
C MET A 1 35.24 0.58 57.85
N THR A 2 35.67 1.79 57.93
CA THR A 2 35.58 2.93 57.03
C THR A 2 36.64 2.87 55.91
N ARG A 3 36.27 3.24 54.68
CA ARG A 3 37.17 3.85 53.66
C ARG A 3 36.26 4.39 52.56
N THR A 4 35.94 5.59 52.46
CA THR A 4 36.45 6.92 52.12
C THR A 4 37.06 7.00 50.70
N MET A 5 36.33 7.78 49.88
CA MET A 5 36.67 8.77 48.81
C MET A 5 37.74 8.45 47.77
N THR A 6 37.47 8.73 46.52
CA THR A 6 38.12 9.90 45.86
C THR A 6 37.34 10.32 44.61
N VAL A 7 36.93 11.59 44.56
CA VAL A 7 36.44 12.37 43.42
C VAL A 7 37.65 12.89 42.68
N LEU A 8 37.67 12.84 41.36
CA LEU A 8 38.56 13.64 40.56
C LEU A 8 37.79 14.35 39.46
N ALA A 9 37.58 15.64 39.66
CA ALA A 9 37.14 16.61 38.66
C ALA A 9 38.38 17.11 37.92
N ALA A 10 38.32 17.18 36.61
CA ALA A 10 39.30 17.91 35.80
C ALA A 10 38.55 18.91 34.90
N LEU A 11 38.80 20.17 35.23
CA LEU A 11 38.38 21.41 34.58
C LEU A 11 39.51 21.82 33.62
N CYS A 12 39.24 22.14 32.36
CA CYS A 12 40.12 22.93 31.48
C CYS A 12 39.20 23.63 30.47
N MET A 13 39.00 24.81 30.63
CA MET A 13 39.46 26.15 30.28
C MET A 13 39.41 26.47 28.78
N LEU A 14 38.66 27.54 28.55
CA LEU A 14 38.45 28.35 27.37
C LEU A 14 39.77 28.94 26.79
N ALA A 15 39.85 28.99 25.47
CA ALA A 15 40.54 30.05 24.78
C ALA A 15 39.82 30.35 23.45
N GLY A 16 39.26 31.53 23.39
CA GLY A 16 38.68 32.13 22.19
C GLY A 16 39.78 32.88 21.42
N CYS A 17 39.57 32.98 20.13
CA CYS A 17 40.16 33.97 19.25
C CYS A 17 39.27 34.24 18.05
N THR A 18 38.75 35.41 17.95
CA THR A 18 38.34 36.17 16.76
C THR A 18 39.09 37.51 16.85
N PRO A 19 39.13 38.37 15.81
CA PRO A 19 39.13 38.27 14.37
C PRO A 19 40.20 39.17 13.75
N ALA A 20 40.36 39.18 12.46
CA ALA A 20 40.89 40.38 11.77
C ALA A 20 40.40 40.44 10.34
N ALA A 21 39.75 41.55 10.04
CA ALA A 21 39.43 42.00 8.70
C ALA A 21 40.64 42.79 8.15
N GLU A 22 41.01 42.55 6.92
CA GLU A 22 41.81 43.54 6.15
C GLU A 22 41.21 43.73 4.75
N ARG A 23 40.93 45.00 4.47
CA ARG A 23 40.65 45.55 3.14
C ARG A 23 41.97 45.77 2.40
N SER A 24 42.03 45.46 1.13
CA SER A 24 42.88 46.21 0.22
C SER A 24 42.22 46.37 -1.13
N THR A 25 42.27 47.57 -1.54
CA THR A 25 41.82 48.23 -2.77
C THR A 25 42.78 47.95 -3.93
N GLY A 26 42.28 47.91 -5.15
CA GLY A 26 43.13 48.02 -6.34
C GLY A 26 42.35 47.71 -7.63
N ALA A 27 42.03 48.74 -8.33
CA ALA A 27 41.46 48.84 -9.67
C ALA A 27 42.34 48.16 -10.75
N ASP A 28 41.80 47.67 -11.83
CA ASP A 28 41.69 48.36 -13.11
C ASP A 28 41.10 47.49 -14.23
N SER A 29 40.21 48.08 -14.92
CA SER A 29 39.69 48.00 -16.27
C SER A 29 40.22 46.98 -17.27
N THR A 30 39.32 46.27 -17.94
CA THR A 30 39.10 46.41 -19.40
C THR A 30 37.74 45.84 -19.78
N ALA A 31 36.89 46.72 -20.28
CA ALA A 31 35.60 46.39 -20.86
C ALA A 31 35.77 45.88 -22.30
N GLN A 32 35.00 44.83 -22.65
CA GLN A 32 34.61 44.62 -24.03
C GLN A 32 33.10 44.28 -24.11
N PRO A 33 32.43 44.63 -25.23
CA PRO A 33 31.01 44.94 -25.24
C PRO A 33 30.11 43.71 -25.43
N ASN A 34 29.06 43.68 -24.65
CA ASN A 34 27.95 42.77 -24.81
C ASN A 34 27.17 43.05 -26.08
N ALA A 35 27.02 42.04 -26.93
CA ALA A 35 26.06 42.01 -28.01
C ALA A 35 24.63 41.97 -27.44
N ALA A 36 23.84 42.97 -27.86
CA ALA A 36 22.45 43.10 -27.46
C ALA A 36 21.57 41.98 -28.02
N ALA A 37 20.85 41.28 -27.13
CA ALA A 37 19.73 40.45 -27.50
C ALA A 37 18.52 41.34 -27.90
N PRO A 38 17.72 40.95 -28.91
CA PRO A 38 16.58 41.74 -29.33
C PRO A 38 15.47 41.69 -28.26
N ARG A 39 15.01 42.91 -27.89
CA ARG A 39 13.82 43.08 -27.04
C ARG A 39 12.59 42.67 -27.84
N ALA A 40 11.88 41.62 -27.36
CA ALA A 40 10.56 41.32 -27.83
C ALA A 40 9.58 42.40 -27.33
N ASP A 41 8.92 43.00 -28.28
CA ASP A 41 7.88 44.01 -28.08
C ASP A 41 6.63 43.38 -27.45
N SER A 42 6.31 43.74 -26.24
CA SER A 42 5.12 43.26 -25.54
C SER A 42 3.90 44.12 -25.92
N ALA A 43 3.33 43.85 -27.08
CA ALA A 43 1.99 44.35 -27.39
C ALA A 43 0.97 43.57 -26.54
N ARG A 44 0.42 44.24 -25.50
CA ARG A 44 -0.75 43.81 -24.74
C ARG A 44 -1.93 43.63 -25.71
N ARG A 45 -2.24 42.39 -26.07
CA ARG A 45 -3.57 42.05 -26.57
C ARG A 45 -4.51 41.98 -25.36
N ALA A 46 -5.55 42.81 -25.37
CA ALA A 46 -6.68 42.71 -24.45
C ALA A 46 -7.23 41.28 -24.54
N GLY A 47 -7.24 40.59 -23.40
CA GLY A 47 -7.68 39.22 -23.32
C GLY A 47 -9.17 39.08 -23.59
N ALA A 48 -9.54 38.17 -24.46
CA ALA A 48 -10.84 37.54 -24.43
C ALA A 48 -10.99 36.79 -23.09
N PRO A 49 -12.19 36.73 -22.51
CA PRO A 49 -12.43 35.95 -21.30
C PRO A 49 -12.04 34.47 -21.59
N PRO A 50 -11.51 33.76 -20.58
CA PRO A 50 -11.16 32.37 -20.76
C PRO A 50 -12.40 31.60 -21.23
N ASP A 51 -12.24 30.85 -22.32
CA ASP A 51 -13.24 29.91 -22.80
C ASP A 51 -13.44 28.84 -21.70
N THR A 52 -14.56 28.91 -21.01
CA THR A 52 -14.96 27.97 -19.97
C THR A 52 -15.72 26.78 -20.52
N THR A 53 -15.74 26.60 -21.84
CA THR A 53 -16.31 25.42 -22.45
C THR A 53 -15.39 24.26 -22.14
N PRO A 54 -15.86 23.21 -21.41
CA PRO A 54 -15.04 22.01 -21.24
C PRO A 54 -14.67 21.47 -22.65
N PRO A 55 -13.44 21.03 -22.88
CA PRO A 55 -13.10 20.43 -24.14
C PRO A 55 -14.10 19.28 -24.41
N ALA A 56 -14.84 19.41 -25.50
CA ALA A 56 -15.69 18.35 -25.98
C ALA A 56 -14.77 17.17 -26.27
N ASP A 57 -15.14 16.02 -25.69
CA ASP A 57 -14.54 14.72 -25.97
C ASP A 57 -13.10 14.49 -25.45
N ILE A 58 -12.92 14.56 -24.11
CA ILE A 58 -11.99 13.64 -23.50
C ILE A 58 -12.77 12.34 -23.29
N SER A 59 -12.90 11.53 -24.31
CA SER A 59 -13.18 10.12 -24.13
C SER A 59 -11.93 9.51 -23.48
N HIS A 60 -11.77 9.68 -22.17
CA HIS A 60 -11.03 8.72 -21.39
C HIS A 60 -11.74 7.40 -21.64
N GLY A 61 -11.10 6.52 -22.41
CA GLY A 61 -11.63 5.20 -22.65
C GLY A 61 -12.05 4.65 -21.30
N GLU A 62 -13.35 4.40 -21.12
CA GLU A 62 -13.87 3.78 -19.91
C GLU A 62 -12.97 2.57 -19.62
N ALA A 63 -12.54 2.44 -18.37
CA ALA A 63 -11.83 1.24 -17.96
C ALA A 63 -12.66 0.05 -18.47
N PRO A 64 -12.08 -0.94 -19.15
CA PRO A 64 -12.84 -1.95 -19.85
C PRO A 64 -13.79 -2.64 -18.89
N VAL A 65 -15.08 -2.31 -19.02
CA VAL A 65 -16.17 -2.94 -18.26
C VAL A 65 -16.34 -4.32 -18.89
N GLY A 66 -16.03 -5.37 -18.12
CA GLY A 66 -16.28 -6.73 -18.54
C GLY A 66 -17.75 -6.94 -18.85
N ALA A 67 -18.06 -7.82 -19.80
CA ALA A 67 -19.44 -8.22 -20.06
C ALA A 67 -20.13 -8.70 -18.76
N PRO A 68 -21.43 -8.41 -18.55
CA PRO A 68 -22.14 -8.81 -17.34
C PRO A 68 -22.20 -10.34 -17.25
N GLY A 69 -21.24 -10.89 -16.55
CA GLY A 69 -21.23 -12.27 -16.08
C GLY A 69 -21.36 -12.25 -14.56
N ALA A 70 -21.76 -13.35 -13.94
CA ALA A 70 -21.75 -13.44 -12.49
C ALA A 70 -20.35 -13.11 -11.96
N SER A 71 -20.20 -12.03 -11.19
CA SER A 71 -18.92 -11.70 -10.55
C SER A 71 -18.48 -12.88 -9.70
N PRO A 72 -17.24 -13.35 -9.84
CA PRO A 72 -16.74 -14.42 -8.98
C PRO A 72 -16.78 -13.99 -7.51
N ALA A 73 -16.90 -14.96 -6.61
CA ALA A 73 -16.96 -14.71 -5.18
C ALA A 73 -15.80 -13.79 -4.74
N PRO A 74 -16.04 -12.83 -3.83
CA PRO A 74 -15.01 -11.90 -3.38
C PRO A 74 -13.90 -12.64 -2.63
N VAL A 75 -12.70 -12.11 -2.68
CA VAL A 75 -11.60 -12.55 -1.82
C VAL A 75 -12.00 -12.22 -0.37
N SER A 76 -11.93 -13.20 0.54
CA SER A 76 -12.22 -12.93 1.94
C SER A 76 -11.25 -11.90 2.50
N ALA A 77 -11.79 -10.81 3.06
CA ALA A 77 -10.99 -9.84 3.81
C ALA A 77 -10.77 -10.27 5.28
N ARG A 78 -11.47 -11.29 5.78
CA ARG A 78 -11.36 -11.72 7.17
C ARG A 78 -9.98 -12.31 7.44
N LEU A 79 -9.30 -11.76 8.45
CA LEU A 79 -8.01 -12.27 8.87
C LEU A 79 -8.19 -13.64 9.53
N ALA A 80 -7.51 -14.63 9.01
CA ALA A 80 -7.50 -15.96 9.58
C ALA A 80 -6.89 -15.96 11.00
N PRO A 81 -7.35 -16.85 11.89
CA PRO A 81 -6.69 -17.06 13.16
C PRO A 81 -5.20 -17.38 12.96
N ARG A 82 -4.37 -16.92 13.90
CA ARG A 82 -2.96 -17.26 13.89
C ARG A 82 -2.77 -18.75 14.19
N GLU A 83 -1.91 -19.40 13.42
CA GLU A 83 -1.49 -20.77 13.72
C GLU A 83 -0.79 -20.84 15.09
N PRO A 84 -1.02 -21.91 15.86
CA PRO A 84 -0.38 -22.08 17.17
C PRO A 84 1.14 -22.31 17.04
N GLY A 85 1.85 -22.09 18.13
CA GLY A 85 3.30 -22.29 18.17
C GLY A 85 4.11 -21.02 17.96
N ARG A 86 5.43 -21.17 17.99
CA ARG A 86 6.41 -20.08 17.83
C ARG A 86 7.33 -20.27 16.63
N LEU A 87 7.25 -21.41 15.96
CA LEU A 87 7.95 -21.71 14.72
C LEU A 87 6.90 -21.99 13.65
N HIS A 88 6.87 -21.15 12.63
CA HIS A 88 5.94 -21.25 11.52
C HIS A 88 6.70 -21.64 10.26
N HIS A 89 6.33 -22.78 9.69
CA HIS A 89 6.87 -23.23 8.41
C HIS A 89 6.02 -22.66 7.28
N VAL A 90 6.57 -21.73 6.53
CA VAL A 90 5.90 -21.09 5.39
C VAL A 90 6.60 -21.51 4.11
N ARG A 91 5.87 -22.09 3.18
CA ARG A 91 6.35 -22.40 1.85
C ARG A 91 5.50 -21.67 0.83
N MET A 92 6.15 -20.94 -0.09
CA MET A 92 5.50 -20.25 -1.20
C MET A 92 6.12 -20.63 -2.54
N GLU A 93 5.30 -20.61 -3.57
CA GLU A 93 5.73 -20.77 -4.96
C GLU A 93 5.52 -19.48 -5.73
N MET A 94 6.55 -19.06 -6.46
CA MET A 94 6.43 -18.00 -7.45
C MET A 94 6.05 -18.64 -8.78
N ARG A 95 4.93 -18.20 -9.35
CA ARG A 95 4.42 -18.69 -10.63
C ARG A 95 3.55 -17.65 -11.32
N HIS A 96 3.46 -17.73 -12.65
CA HIS A 96 2.53 -16.90 -13.40
C HIS A 96 1.12 -17.50 -13.35
N ALA A 97 0.10 -16.65 -13.36
CA ALA A 97 -1.29 -17.07 -13.37
C ALA A 97 -2.17 -15.98 -14.00
N THR A 98 -3.22 -16.39 -14.69
CA THR A 98 -4.26 -15.47 -15.11
C THR A 98 -5.25 -15.27 -13.96
N VAL A 99 -5.41 -14.00 -13.52
CA VAL A 99 -6.33 -13.61 -12.45
C VAL A 99 -7.39 -12.65 -12.98
N GLU A 100 -8.54 -12.60 -12.33
CA GLU A 100 -9.57 -11.60 -12.64
C GLU A 100 -9.43 -10.42 -11.68
N ILE A 101 -9.15 -9.23 -12.22
CA ILE A 101 -8.88 -7.99 -11.44
C ILE A 101 -10.06 -7.02 -11.42
N ALA A 102 -11.02 -7.21 -12.29
CA ALA A 102 -12.33 -6.54 -12.32
C ALA A 102 -13.31 -7.47 -13.04
N SER A 103 -14.63 -7.21 -12.99
CA SER A 103 -15.63 -8.05 -13.66
C SER A 103 -15.28 -8.25 -15.14
N GLY A 104 -14.97 -9.49 -15.54
CA GLY A 104 -14.58 -9.87 -16.90
C GLY A 104 -13.21 -9.35 -17.37
N VAL A 105 -12.42 -8.72 -16.51
CA VAL A 105 -11.08 -8.24 -16.83
C VAL A 105 -10.04 -9.23 -16.31
N LYS A 106 -9.44 -9.99 -17.22
CA LYS A 106 -8.38 -10.95 -16.92
C LYS A 106 -7.01 -10.29 -17.06
N TYR A 107 -6.10 -10.62 -16.14
CA TYR A 107 -4.73 -10.11 -16.09
C TYR A 107 -3.73 -11.25 -15.98
N ALA A 108 -2.69 -11.23 -16.81
CA ALA A 108 -1.59 -12.20 -16.75
C ALA A 108 -0.61 -11.79 -15.65
N ALA A 109 -0.87 -12.24 -14.43
CA ALA A 109 -0.15 -11.84 -13.24
C ALA A 109 1.09 -12.70 -12.96
N TRP A 110 2.09 -12.11 -12.34
CA TRP A 110 3.14 -12.81 -11.61
C TRP A 110 2.70 -12.92 -10.14
N THR A 111 2.84 -14.07 -9.54
CA THR A 111 2.12 -14.33 -8.30
C THR A 111 2.95 -15.08 -7.27
N PHE A 112 2.55 -14.93 -6.02
CA PHE A 112 2.86 -15.89 -4.97
C PHE A 112 1.67 -16.84 -4.80
N ASP A 113 1.90 -18.14 -4.94
CA ASP A 113 0.91 -19.23 -4.86
C ASP A 113 -0.28 -19.08 -5.84
N GLY A 114 -0.08 -18.42 -6.99
CA GLY A 114 -1.12 -18.25 -8.01
C GLY A 114 -2.21 -17.26 -7.65
N LYS A 115 -1.98 -16.35 -6.70
CA LYS A 115 -2.97 -15.38 -6.18
C LYS A 115 -2.42 -13.97 -6.19
N VAL A 116 -3.31 -13.00 -6.31
CA VAL A 116 -3.04 -11.56 -6.13
C VAL A 116 -4.12 -10.98 -5.22
N PRO A 117 -3.76 -10.42 -4.07
CA PRO A 117 -2.46 -10.54 -3.44
C PRO A 117 -2.10 -11.98 -3.08
N GLY A 118 -0.84 -12.25 -2.86
CA GLY A 118 -0.37 -13.51 -2.28
C GLY A 118 -0.97 -13.76 -0.89
N PRO A 119 -0.74 -14.94 -0.28
CA PRO A 119 -1.33 -15.31 1.01
C PRO A 119 -1.06 -14.29 2.12
N VAL A 120 -2.07 -13.99 2.95
CA VAL A 120 -1.85 -13.24 4.19
C VAL A 120 -1.19 -14.17 5.21
N LEU A 121 -0.02 -13.76 5.70
CA LEU A 121 0.67 -14.45 6.78
C LEU A 121 0.34 -13.80 8.11
N ARG A 122 0.23 -14.59 9.18
CA ARG A 122 0.01 -14.08 10.54
C ARG A 122 0.89 -14.81 11.54
N VAL A 123 1.70 -14.06 12.26
CA VAL A 123 2.58 -14.55 13.34
C VAL A 123 2.47 -13.62 14.55
N ARG A 124 3.17 -13.93 15.64
CA ARG A 124 3.27 -13.06 16.81
C ARG A 124 4.69 -12.54 16.96
N GLN A 125 4.87 -11.40 17.56
CA GLN A 125 6.18 -10.86 17.92
C GLN A 125 7.01 -11.91 18.68
N GLY A 126 8.23 -12.13 18.23
CA GLY A 126 9.15 -13.12 18.75
C GLY A 126 9.00 -14.52 18.13
N ASP A 127 8.00 -14.74 17.28
CA ASP A 127 7.90 -16.00 16.53
C ASP A 127 8.96 -16.05 15.43
N THR A 128 9.37 -17.27 15.10
CA THR A 128 10.30 -17.56 14.00
C THR A 128 9.54 -18.04 12.78
N VAL A 129 9.81 -17.44 11.64
CA VAL A 129 9.34 -17.90 10.33
C VAL A 129 10.46 -18.70 9.68
N ALA A 130 10.24 -19.97 9.45
CA ALA A 130 11.08 -20.85 8.63
C ALA A 130 10.50 -20.84 7.21
N PHE A 131 11.10 -20.03 6.35
CA PHE A 131 10.57 -19.73 5.04
C PHE A 131 11.26 -20.53 3.95
N THR A 132 10.46 -21.11 3.04
CA THR A 132 10.91 -21.77 1.82
C THR A 132 10.25 -21.10 0.62
N LEU A 133 11.05 -20.58 -0.30
CA LEU A 133 10.59 -19.99 -1.55
C LEU A 133 11.06 -20.85 -2.72
N VAL A 134 10.15 -21.15 -3.65
CA VAL A 134 10.45 -21.96 -4.84
C VAL A 134 10.04 -21.18 -6.09
N ASN A 135 10.94 -21.01 -7.03
CA ASN A 135 10.61 -20.40 -8.32
C ASN A 135 10.10 -21.46 -9.31
N LYS A 136 8.80 -21.41 -9.61
CA LYS A 136 8.12 -22.21 -10.62
C LYS A 136 7.79 -21.41 -11.89
N ALA A 137 8.15 -20.11 -11.91
CA ALA A 137 8.02 -19.27 -13.09
C ALA A 137 9.19 -19.48 -14.04
N ASP A 138 9.10 -18.88 -15.22
CA ASP A 138 10.10 -18.96 -16.31
C ASP A 138 11.09 -17.78 -16.30
N ILE A 139 10.95 -16.86 -15.35
CA ILE A 139 11.87 -15.73 -15.14
C ILE A 139 12.37 -15.68 -13.69
N PRO A 140 13.45 -14.92 -13.41
CA PRO A 140 13.95 -14.76 -12.05
C PRO A 140 12.98 -14.00 -11.15
N HIS A 141 12.84 -14.44 -9.92
CA HIS A 141 12.08 -13.79 -8.86
C HIS A 141 12.79 -13.91 -7.51
N SER A 142 12.33 -13.14 -6.52
CA SER A 142 12.84 -13.18 -5.15
C SER A 142 11.74 -12.83 -4.13
N MET A 143 12.10 -12.63 -2.88
CA MET A 143 11.19 -12.22 -1.82
C MET A 143 11.87 -11.21 -0.91
N ASP A 144 11.16 -10.12 -0.61
CA ASP A 144 11.48 -9.15 0.42
C ASP A 144 10.34 -9.12 1.45
N PHE A 145 10.65 -9.34 2.74
CA PHE A 145 9.72 -9.18 3.85
C PHE A 145 10.06 -7.91 4.63
N HIS A 146 9.19 -6.91 4.61
CA HIS A 146 9.38 -5.68 5.38
C HIS A 146 9.41 -5.92 6.91
N ALA A 147 8.86 -7.04 7.38
CA ALA A 147 8.91 -7.43 8.80
C ALA A 147 10.21 -8.14 9.20
N ALA A 148 11.08 -8.48 8.26
CA ALA A 148 12.27 -9.25 8.52
C ALA A 148 13.51 -8.36 8.59
N GLU A 149 14.10 -8.25 9.76
CA GLU A 149 15.35 -7.52 9.97
C GLU A 149 16.55 -8.44 9.67
N ILE A 150 16.77 -8.75 8.39
CA ILE A 150 17.83 -9.62 7.87
C ILE A 150 18.58 -8.95 6.72
N ALA A 151 19.79 -9.43 6.42
CA ALA A 151 20.63 -8.84 5.37
C ALA A 151 20.11 -9.21 3.97
N PRO A 152 19.65 -8.24 3.14
CA PRO A 152 19.02 -8.53 1.86
C PRO A 152 19.94 -9.23 0.87
N ASP A 153 21.22 -8.88 0.83
CA ASP A 153 22.24 -9.46 -0.04
C ASP A 153 22.40 -10.98 0.15
N LYS A 154 22.07 -11.50 1.33
CA LYS A 154 22.16 -12.92 1.66
C LYS A 154 20.88 -13.69 1.38
N TYR A 155 19.72 -13.07 1.62
CA TYR A 155 18.43 -13.78 1.69
C TYR A 155 17.45 -13.42 0.58
N TYR A 156 17.59 -12.23 -0.03
CA TYR A 156 16.67 -11.73 -1.07
C TYR A 156 17.30 -11.84 -2.48
N ARG A 157 18.18 -12.81 -2.68
CA ARG A 157 18.79 -13.05 -3.98
C ARG A 157 17.78 -13.52 -5.03
N ASN A 158 18.05 -13.22 -6.27
CA ASN A 158 17.28 -13.74 -7.39
C ASN A 158 17.35 -15.26 -7.44
N LEU A 159 16.21 -15.90 -7.54
CA LEU A 159 16.07 -17.34 -7.81
C LEU A 159 15.78 -17.50 -9.29
N MET A 160 16.61 -18.25 -10.00
CA MET A 160 16.36 -18.63 -11.39
C MET A 160 15.19 -19.62 -11.47
N PRO A 161 14.59 -19.83 -12.65
CA PRO A 161 13.59 -20.86 -12.87
C PRO A 161 14.05 -22.22 -12.33
N GLY A 162 13.23 -22.84 -11.48
CA GLY A 162 13.53 -24.10 -10.81
C GLY A 162 14.29 -24.01 -9.50
N ASP A 163 14.90 -22.85 -9.20
CA ASP A 163 15.66 -22.66 -7.95
C ASP A 163 14.74 -22.54 -6.73
N SER A 164 15.35 -22.73 -5.56
CA SER A 164 14.71 -22.49 -4.27
C SER A 164 15.69 -21.88 -3.26
N ILE A 165 15.16 -21.28 -2.21
CA ILE A 165 15.91 -20.81 -1.04
C ILE A 165 15.15 -21.13 0.24
N GLN A 166 15.92 -21.41 1.30
CA GLN A 166 15.39 -21.54 2.65
C GLN A 166 16.15 -20.61 3.58
N TYR A 167 15.42 -19.91 4.44
CA TYR A 167 16.02 -19.10 5.49
C TYR A 167 15.02 -18.92 6.65
N ARG A 168 15.50 -18.33 7.73
CA ARG A 168 14.69 -18.06 8.91
C ARG A 168 14.85 -16.60 9.32
N PHE A 169 13.76 -16.03 9.81
CA PHE A 169 13.79 -14.74 10.47
C PHE A 169 12.88 -14.74 11.69
N VAL A 170 13.12 -13.85 12.62
CA VAL A 170 12.28 -13.61 13.80
C VAL A 170 11.48 -12.36 13.55
N ALA A 171 10.16 -12.44 13.71
CA ALA A 171 9.27 -11.28 13.64
C ALA A 171 9.43 -10.44 14.92
N ARG A 172 10.30 -9.42 14.89
CA ARG A 172 10.67 -8.65 16.09
C ARG A 172 9.73 -7.50 16.40
N VAL A 173 9.07 -6.95 15.39
CA VAL A 173 8.24 -5.75 15.49
C VAL A 173 6.79 -6.10 15.18
N PRO A 174 5.82 -5.76 16.06
CA PRO A 174 4.40 -5.96 15.76
C PRO A 174 3.92 -4.95 14.73
N GLY A 175 2.99 -5.33 13.86
CA GLY A 175 2.43 -4.43 12.85
C GLY A 175 1.81 -5.14 11.66
N ALA A 176 1.51 -4.35 10.63
CA ALA A 176 1.03 -4.80 9.33
C ALA A 176 2.10 -4.48 8.29
N PHE A 177 2.67 -5.49 7.68
CA PHE A 177 3.83 -5.36 6.81
C PHE A 177 3.54 -5.87 5.41
N LEU A 178 4.14 -5.23 4.43
CA LEU A 178 4.20 -5.73 3.06
C LEU A 178 5.25 -6.83 2.95
N TYR A 179 5.02 -7.80 2.09
CA TYR A 179 6.06 -8.58 1.44
C TYR A 179 5.89 -8.49 -0.08
N HIS A 180 6.97 -8.54 -0.82
CA HIS A 180 6.93 -8.44 -2.28
C HIS A 180 8.16 -9.06 -2.96
N CYS A 181 8.11 -9.19 -4.28
CA CYS A 181 9.30 -9.58 -5.03
C CYS A 181 10.32 -8.43 -5.06
N GLY A 182 11.58 -8.73 -4.73
CA GLY A 182 12.69 -7.78 -4.73
C GLY A 182 13.58 -7.82 -5.97
N THR A 183 13.23 -8.63 -6.98
CA THR A 183 13.98 -8.73 -8.24
C THR A 183 13.84 -7.44 -9.06
N ALA A 184 14.94 -6.92 -9.56
CA ALA A 184 14.95 -5.71 -10.40
C ALA A 184 14.42 -6.00 -11.83
N PRO A 185 13.60 -5.10 -12.40
CA PRO A 185 13.06 -3.86 -11.84
C PRO A 185 11.94 -4.14 -10.85
N VAL A 186 12.13 -3.79 -9.57
CA VAL A 186 11.20 -4.15 -8.48
C VAL A 186 9.78 -3.68 -8.74
N ALA A 187 9.61 -2.46 -9.25
CA ALA A 187 8.29 -1.91 -9.58
C ALA A 187 7.53 -2.76 -10.61
N MET A 188 8.23 -3.38 -11.56
CA MET A 188 7.62 -4.28 -12.55
C MET A 188 7.01 -5.52 -11.88
N HIS A 189 7.73 -6.12 -10.93
CA HIS A 189 7.29 -7.32 -10.23
C HIS A 189 6.10 -7.02 -9.33
N ILE A 190 6.11 -5.88 -8.61
CA ILE A 190 4.99 -5.43 -7.78
C ILE A 190 3.77 -5.15 -8.66
N ALA A 191 3.91 -4.36 -9.73
CA ALA A 191 2.82 -4.02 -10.62
C ALA A 191 2.21 -5.24 -11.35
N ASN A 192 2.97 -6.32 -11.50
CA ASN A 192 2.46 -7.60 -12.01
C ASN A 192 1.74 -8.46 -10.97
N GLY A 193 1.74 -8.09 -9.65
CA GLY A 193 0.95 -8.79 -8.64
C GLY A 193 1.75 -9.52 -7.57
N MET A 194 3.08 -9.38 -7.53
CA MET A 194 3.94 -10.10 -6.58
C MET A 194 4.08 -9.37 -5.26
N TYR A 195 3.02 -9.39 -4.47
CA TYR A 195 2.96 -8.79 -3.13
C TYR A 195 1.93 -9.50 -2.26
N GLY A 196 2.00 -9.27 -0.95
CA GLY A 196 1.02 -9.70 0.04
C GLY A 196 1.29 -9.09 1.41
N ALA A 197 0.54 -9.49 2.43
CA ALA A 197 0.63 -8.96 3.77
C ALA A 197 1.16 -9.97 4.77
N LEU A 198 2.00 -9.50 5.70
CA LEU A 198 2.41 -10.21 6.90
C LEU A 198 1.95 -9.41 8.13
N ILE A 199 1.06 -10.00 8.91
CA ILE A 199 0.58 -9.41 10.17
C ILE A 199 1.38 -10.02 11.33
N VAL A 200 1.98 -9.15 12.12
CA VAL A 200 2.71 -9.52 13.33
C VAL A 200 1.92 -9.04 14.55
N ASP A 201 1.26 -9.97 15.24
CA ASP A 201 0.53 -9.67 16.46
C ASP A 201 1.48 -9.21 17.58
N PRO A 202 1.09 -8.24 18.42
CA PRO A 202 1.89 -7.86 19.59
C PRO A 202 1.92 -9.00 20.64
N PRO A 203 2.91 -8.97 21.56
CA PRO A 203 3.04 -10.00 22.58
C PRO A 203 1.86 -10.00 23.57
N THR A 204 1.32 -8.81 23.88
CA THR A 204 0.08 -8.67 24.64
C THR A 204 -1.11 -8.65 23.69
N PRO A 205 -2.08 -9.55 23.83
CA PRO A 205 -3.24 -9.58 22.97
C PRO A 205 -3.97 -8.22 22.93
N LEU A 206 -4.31 -7.78 21.73
CA LEU A 206 -5.18 -6.63 21.55
C LEU A 206 -6.62 -6.97 21.97
N PRO A 207 -7.45 -5.96 22.30
CA PRO A 207 -8.87 -6.17 22.54
C PRO A 207 -9.52 -6.98 21.42
N ARG A 208 -10.48 -7.85 21.78
CA ARG A 208 -11.22 -8.63 20.78
C ARG A 208 -11.87 -7.70 19.75
N ALA A 209 -11.69 -8.01 18.49
CA ALA A 209 -12.21 -7.27 17.35
C ALA A 209 -12.56 -8.23 16.20
N GLU A 210 -13.42 -7.79 15.33
CA GLU A 210 -13.52 -8.34 13.97
C GLU A 210 -12.32 -7.84 13.18
N GLU A 211 -11.53 -8.75 12.61
CA GLU A 211 -10.26 -8.39 11.99
C GLU A 211 -10.33 -8.59 10.47
N LEU A 212 -10.07 -7.51 9.73
CA LEU A 212 -10.10 -7.48 8.27
C LEU A 212 -8.76 -6.99 7.72
N VAL A 213 -8.32 -7.57 6.60
CA VAL A 213 -7.10 -7.19 5.89
C VAL A 213 -7.45 -6.66 4.51
N PHE A 214 -6.93 -5.50 4.18
CA PHE A 214 -7.04 -4.86 2.86
C PHE A 214 -5.65 -4.58 2.33
N VAL A 215 -5.30 -5.19 1.21
CA VAL A 215 -4.07 -4.89 0.47
C VAL A 215 -4.46 -4.03 -0.73
N GLN A 216 -4.10 -2.74 -0.69
CA GLN A 216 -4.29 -1.86 -1.83
C GLN A 216 -3.18 -2.09 -2.85
N SER A 217 -3.52 -2.05 -4.13
CA SER A 217 -2.58 -2.17 -5.24
C SER A 217 -3.12 -1.57 -6.52
N GLU A 218 -2.29 -1.54 -7.56
CA GLU A 218 -2.56 -0.87 -8.81
C GLU A 218 -2.34 -1.84 -9.99
N PHE A 219 -3.17 -1.71 -11.03
CA PHE A 219 -2.99 -2.41 -12.30
C PHE A 219 -2.95 -1.41 -13.44
N TYR A 220 -2.03 -1.65 -14.37
CA TYR A 220 -1.74 -0.85 -15.56
C TYR A 220 -1.84 -1.77 -16.76
N LEU A 221 -2.81 -1.55 -17.63
CA LEU A 221 -3.20 -2.53 -18.64
C LEU A 221 -2.65 -2.17 -19.99
N THR A 222 -2.06 -3.15 -20.70
CA THR A 222 -1.75 -3.02 -22.11
C THR A 222 -3.01 -2.76 -22.92
N ARG A 223 -2.90 -2.05 -24.04
CA ARG A 223 -4.04 -1.80 -24.95
C ARG A 223 -4.64 -3.08 -25.53
N ASN A 224 -3.80 -4.08 -25.77
CA ASN A 224 -4.20 -5.35 -26.35
C ASN A 224 -4.03 -6.48 -25.34
N ARG A 225 -4.91 -7.46 -25.43
CA ARG A 225 -4.83 -8.70 -24.65
C ARG A 225 -3.80 -9.64 -25.29
N ASN A 226 -3.23 -10.53 -24.48
CA ASN A 226 -2.40 -11.61 -24.96
C ASN A 226 -3.25 -12.72 -25.65
N THR A 227 -2.60 -13.76 -26.15
CA THR A 227 -3.26 -14.89 -26.83
C THR A 227 -4.26 -15.66 -25.97
N GLU A 228 -4.17 -15.53 -24.63
CA GLU A 228 -5.08 -16.13 -23.65
C GLU A 228 -6.24 -15.20 -23.28
N GLY A 229 -6.33 -14.02 -23.90
CA GLY A 229 -7.37 -13.04 -23.66
C GLY A 229 -7.18 -12.23 -22.37
N ALA A 230 -5.98 -12.22 -21.78
CA ALA A 230 -5.63 -11.46 -20.60
C ALA A 230 -4.83 -10.20 -20.95
N TYR A 231 -5.05 -9.12 -20.19
CA TYR A 231 -4.18 -7.95 -20.23
C TYR A 231 -2.85 -8.25 -19.53
N MET A 232 -1.84 -7.48 -19.88
CA MET A 232 -0.50 -7.53 -19.27
C MET A 232 -0.15 -6.14 -18.71
N LEU A 233 0.97 -6.04 -18.01
CA LEU A 233 1.48 -4.77 -17.52
C LEU A 233 1.86 -3.84 -18.68
N ASP A 234 1.26 -2.66 -18.72
CA ASP A 234 1.81 -1.53 -19.48
C ASP A 234 2.86 -0.81 -18.63
N TRP A 235 4.12 -1.01 -18.98
CA TRP A 235 5.24 -0.45 -18.25
C TRP A 235 5.28 1.08 -18.30
N PHE A 236 4.91 1.68 -19.42
CA PHE A 236 4.95 3.14 -19.58
C PHE A 236 3.82 3.82 -18.82
N GLU A 237 2.62 3.24 -18.81
CA GLU A 237 1.52 3.72 -17.98
C GLU A 237 1.86 3.60 -16.49
N MET A 238 2.57 2.54 -16.10
CA MET A 238 3.05 2.37 -14.72
C MET A 238 4.08 3.44 -14.36
N LEU A 239 5.04 3.74 -15.21
CA LEU A 239 5.99 4.84 -15.01
C LEU A 239 5.30 6.21 -15.03
N GLY A 240 4.25 6.37 -15.83
CA GLY A 240 3.39 7.55 -15.89
C GLY A 240 2.45 7.70 -14.69
N GLN A 241 2.41 6.70 -13.80
CA GLN A 241 1.54 6.68 -12.62
C GLN A 241 0.04 6.78 -12.96
N ALA A 242 -0.37 6.22 -14.10
CA ALA A 242 -1.72 6.24 -14.63
C ALA A 242 -2.38 4.84 -14.58
N PRO A 243 -2.72 4.30 -13.39
CA PRO A 243 -3.32 2.98 -13.28
C PRO A 243 -4.72 2.95 -13.91
N ASP A 244 -5.06 1.84 -14.57
CA ASP A 244 -6.43 1.56 -15.00
C ASP A 244 -7.31 1.18 -13.82
N HIS A 245 -6.77 0.38 -12.90
CA HIS A 245 -7.46 -0.01 -11.68
C HIS A 245 -6.60 0.22 -10.45
N VAL A 246 -7.25 0.70 -9.37
CA VAL A 246 -6.73 0.72 -8.01
C VAL A 246 -7.67 -0.13 -7.17
N VAL A 247 -7.15 -1.11 -6.47
CA VAL A 247 -8.01 -2.17 -5.93
C VAL A 247 -7.68 -2.49 -4.47
N PHE A 248 -8.65 -3.05 -3.75
CA PHE A 248 -8.40 -3.75 -2.49
C PHE A 248 -8.45 -5.26 -2.72
N ASN A 249 -7.44 -5.97 -2.24
CA ASN A 249 -7.32 -7.44 -2.33
C ASN A 249 -7.44 -7.97 -3.76
N GLY A 250 -6.76 -7.28 -4.70
CA GLY A 250 -6.53 -7.76 -6.06
C GLY A 250 -7.70 -7.62 -7.04
N ARG A 251 -8.86 -7.07 -6.62
CA ARG A 251 -10.00 -6.88 -7.52
C ARG A 251 -10.73 -5.57 -7.26
N ALA A 252 -11.06 -4.85 -8.35
CA ALA A 252 -11.78 -3.59 -8.32
C ALA A 252 -13.18 -3.74 -7.75
N ALA A 253 -13.53 -2.87 -6.80
CA ALA A 253 -14.86 -2.70 -6.22
C ALA A 253 -15.56 -4.01 -5.75
N GLN A 254 -14.81 -5.10 -5.51
CA GLN A 254 -15.40 -6.39 -5.14
C GLN A 254 -16.24 -6.34 -3.87
N TYR A 255 -15.89 -5.47 -2.93
CA TYR A 255 -16.64 -5.31 -1.68
C TYR A 255 -17.79 -4.29 -1.79
N SER A 256 -17.95 -3.61 -2.93
CA SER A 256 -19.16 -2.84 -3.23
C SER A 256 -20.27 -3.73 -3.76
N THR A 257 -19.91 -4.71 -4.60
CA THR A 257 -20.84 -5.73 -5.10
C THR A 257 -21.14 -6.83 -4.08
N HIS A 258 -20.20 -7.08 -3.16
CA HIS A 258 -20.32 -8.07 -2.08
C HIS A 258 -19.92 -7.41 -0.75
N PRO A 259 -20.79 -6.61 -0.12
CA PRO A 259 -20.51 -5.94 1.14
C PRO A 259 -20.04 -6.91 2.24
N ILE A 260 -19.16 -6.43 3.11
CA ILE A 260 -18.66 -7.20 4.24
C ILE A 260 -19.58 -6.96 5.43
N ASP A 261 -20.33 -8.00 5.85
CA ASP A 261 -21.22 -7.91 6.99
C ASP A 261 -20.42 -7.87 8.30
N VAL A 262 -20.75 -6.91 9.16
CA VAL A 262 -20.17 -6.71 10.49
C VAL A 262 -21.28 -6.39 11.49
N GLU A 263 -21.03 -6.50 12.80
CA GLU A 263 -22.02 -6.17 13.82
C GLU A 263 -21.92 -4.67 14.22
N PRO A 264 -23.03 -3.97 14.42
CA PRO A 264 -23.02 -2.60 14.96
C PRO A 264 -22.33 -2.57 16.34
N ASN A 265 -21.59 -1.51 16.61
CA ASN A 265 -20.80 -1.29 17.84
C ASN A 265 -19.71 -2.34 18.14
N GLN A 266 -19.54 -3.38 17.31
CA GLN A 266 -18.39 -4.27 17.39
C GLN A 266 -17.11 -3.49 17.04
N LEU A 267 -16.03 -3.75 17.78
CA LEU A 267 -14.73 -3.22 17.38
C LEU A 267 -14.26 -3.90 16.12
N LEU A 268 -14.04 -3.12 15.09
CA LEU A 268 -13.40 -3.56 13.85
C LEU A 268 -11.93 -3.17 13.91
N ARG A 269 -11.06 -4.08 13.49
CA ARG A 269 -9.63 -3.81 13.30
C ARG A 269 -9.28 -4.09 11.85
N LEU A 270 -8.97 -3.01 11.12
CA LEU A 270 -8.69 -3.04 9.70
C LEU A 270 -7.18 -2.92 9.50
N TYR A 271 -6.55 -3.94 8.98
CA TYR A 271 -5.16 -3.94 8.57
C TYR A 271 -5.11 -3.50 7.11
N VAL A 272 -4.59 -2.32 6.84
CA VAL A 272 -4.47 -1.77 5.49
C VAL A 272 -3.01 -1.74 5.11
N VAL A 273 -2.64 -2.53 4.11
CA VAL A 273 -1.28 -2.59 3.55
C VAL A 273 -1.34 -2.04 2.13
N ASN A 274 -0.41 -1.18 1.76
CA ASN A 274 -0.37 -0.59 0.43
C ASN A 274 0.85 -1.10 -0.35
N ALA A 275 0.60 -1.96 -1.32
CA ALA A 275 1.63 -2.47 -2.22
C ALA A 275 2.05 -1.45 -3.28
N GLY A 276 1.22 -0.47 -3.58
CA GLY A 276 1.49 0.51 -4.63
C GLY A 276 1.45 -0.12 -6.03
N PRO A 277 2.40 0.22 -6.93
CA PRO A 277 3.71 0.83 -6.64
C PRO A 277 3.74 2.37 -6.51
N ASN A 278 2.71 3.11 -6.92
CA ASN A 278 2.81 4.55 -7.11
C ASN A 278 1.81 5.39 -6.27
N ARG A 279 0.67 4.81 -5.86
CA ARG A 279 -0.43 5.57 -5.23
C ARG A 279 -0.43 5.39 -3.72
N THR A 280 -0.47 6.50 -2.97
CA THR A 280 -0.77 6.45 -1.54
C THR A 280 -2.25 6.13 -1.33
N SER A 281 -2.56 5.22 -0.40
CA SER A 281 -3.93 4.99 0.03
C SER A 281 -4.34 6.10 1.00
N ALA A 282 -5.27 6.97 0.63
CA ALA A 282 -5.91 7.90 1.57
C ALA A 282 -7.11 7.19 2.21
N PHE A 283 -6.85 6.26 3.14
CA PHE A 283 -7.87 5.35 3.66
C PHE A 283 -8.88 6.06 4.55
N HIS A 284 -10.16 5.87 4.24
CA HIS A 284 -11.29 6.47 4.94
C HIS A 284 -12.48 5.49 5.00
N VAL A 285 -13.25 5.57 6.07
CA VAL A 285 -14.57 4.92 6.20
C VAL A 285 -15.63 6.01 6.32
N VAL A 286 -16.51 6.11 5.32
CA VAL A 286 -17.56 7.12 5.28
C VAL A 286 -18.52 6.94 6.45
N GLY A 287 -18.82 8.04 7.17
CA GLY A 287 -19.64 8.00 8.38
C GLY A 287 -18.92 7.48 9.63
N GLY A 288 -17.61 7.23 9.54
CA GLY A 288 -16.80 6.70 10.62
C GLY A 288 -15.66 7.62 11.07
N ILE A 289 -15.29 7.52 12.34
CA ILE A 289 -14.08 8.13 12.92
C ILE A 289 -13.26 7.01 13.54
N PHE A 290 -12.00 6.91 13.17
CA PHE A 290 -11.09 5.92 13.73
C PHE A 290 -10.80 6.24 15.21
N GLU A 291 -11.12 5.30 16.10
CA GLU A 291 -10.82 5.41 17.51
C GLU A 291 -9.32 5.39 17.78
N ARG A 292 -8.62 4.54 17.03
CA ARG A 292 -7.15 4.43 17.04
C ARG A 292 -6.63 4.10 15.63
N VAL A 293 -5.47 4.68 15.30
CA VAL A 293 -4.71 4.28 14.10
C VAL A 293 -3.25 4.11 14.49
N PHE A 294 -2.72 2.96 14.19
CA PHE A 294 -1.31 2.63 14.36
C PHE A 294 -0.61 2.79 13.02
N LEU A 295 0.05 3.95 12.84
CA LEU A 295 0.78 4.27 11.62
C LEU A 295 1.93 3.31 11.42
N ASP A 296 2.06 2.81 10.22
CA ASP A 296 3.07 1.82 9.82
C ASP A 296 3.13 0.60 10.77
N GLY A 297 1.97 0.27 11.33
CA GLY A 297 1.83 -0.80 12.31
C GLY A 297 2.45 -0.55 13.68
N SER A 298 3.05 0.62 13.93
CA SER A 298 3.69 0.94 15.20
C SER A 298 2.70 1.06 16.34
N MET A 299 2.81 0.19 17.34
CA MET A 299 1.92 0.15 18.50
C MET A 299 2.21 1.25 19.54
N ALA A 300 3.34 1.95 19.44
CA ALA A 300 3.81 2.86 20.50
C ALA A 300 2.97 4.13 20.61
N ASN A 301 2.59 4.74 19.47
CA ASN A 301 1.97 6.07 19.45
C ASN A 301 0.74 6.09 18.51
N PRO A 302 -0.41 5.55 18.92
CA PRO A 302 -1.60 5.56 18.08
C PRO A 302 -2.16 6.97 17.97
N LEU A 303 -2.55 7.35 16.74
CA LEU A 303 -3.43 8.48 16.52
C LEU A 303 -4.83 8.16 17.05
N ARG A 304 -5.57 9.18 17.49
CA ARG A 304 -6.92 9.02 18.02
C ARG A 304 -7.87 10.04 17.40
N GLY A 305 -9.10 9.62 17.12
CA GLY A 305 -10.16 10.51 16.65
C GLY A 305 -9.87 11.11 15.26
N VAL A 306 -9.25 10.34 14.37
CA VAL A 306 -8.90 10.77 13.01
C VAL A 306 -9.84 10.14 11.99
N GLN A 307 -9.98 10.77 10.81
CA GLN A 307 -10.96 10.37 9.81
C GLN A 307 -10.35 9.76 8.54
N THR A 308 -9.28 10.35 8.02
CA THR A 308 -8.60 9.92 6.80
C THR A 308 -7.11 9.89 7.06
N VAL A 309 -6.49 8.76 6.75
CA VAL A 309 -5.06 8.58 7.03
C VAL A 309 -4.36 8.00 5.80
N GLY A 310 -3.23 8.60 5.46
CA GLY A 310 -2.39 8.11 4.37
C GLY A 310 -1.67 6.83 4.76
N VAL A 311 -1.77 5.80 3.91
CA VAL A 311 -0.91 4.61 3.95
C VAL A 311 0.01 4.70 2.74
N PRO A 312 1.30 5.00 2.94
CA PRO A 312 2.25 5.14 1.83
C PRO A 312 2.47 3.80 1.13
N MET A 313 3.00 3.85 -0.10
CA MET A 313 3.44 2.67 -0.82
C MET A 313 4.52 1.95 0.00
N GLY A 314 4.42 0.62 0.10
CA GLY A 314 5.31 -0.20 0.93
C GLY A 314 4.97 -0.21 2.40
N GLY A 315 4.06 0.67 2.86
CA GLY A 315 3.64 0.77 4.26
C GLY A 315 2.38 -0.03 4.57
N GLY A 316 2.08 -0.11 5.89
CA GLY A 316 0.85 -0.70 6.38
C GLY A 316 0.41 -0.02 7.67
N SER A 317 -0.88 0.16 7.86
CA SER A 317 -1.44 0.76 9.08
C SER A 317 -2.58 -0.08 9.62
N ILE A 318 -2.82 0.04 10.92
CA ILE A 318 -3.90 -0.68 11.61
C ILE A 318 -4.91 0.34 12.11
N PHE A 319 -6.16 0.19 11.71
CA PHE A 319 -7.25 1.10 12.04
C PHE A 319 -8.25 0.40 12.96
N GLU A 320 -8.65 1.03 14.04
CA GLU A 320 -9.70 0.55 14.91
C GLU A 320 -10.89 1.51 14.89
N ILE A 321 -12.06 0.95 14.62
CA ILE A 321 -13.31 1.70 14.45
C ILE A 321 -14.51 0.90 14.96
N ARG A 322 -15.56 1.61 15.40
CA ARG A 322 -16.90 1.06 15.65
C ARG A 322 -17.90 1.79 14.78
N LEU A 323 -18.71 1.02 14.08
CA LEU A 323 -19.87 1.53 13.33
C LEU A 323 -21.07 1.54 14.29
N ARG A 324 -21.53 2.73 14.69
CA ARG A 324 -22.46 2.89 15.80
C ARG A 324 -23.89 2.48 15.47
N GLU A 325 -24.29 2.59 14.22
CA GLU A 325 -25.63 2.33 13.73
C GLU A 325 -25.61 1.20 12.69
N ALA A 326 -26.74 0.49 12.57
CA ALA A 326 -26.93 -0.42 11.44
C ALA A 326 -27.03 0.39 10.15
N GLY A 327 -26.33 -0.08 9.08
CA GLY A 327 -26.31 0.63 7.80
C GLY A 327 -25.09 0.27 6.97
N GLU A 328 -24.95 0.93 5.85
CA GLU A 328 -23.83 0.74 4.92
C GLU A 328 -22.79 1.86 5.09
N TYR A 329 -21.54 1.46 5.23
CA TYR A 329 -20.42 2.35 5.45
C TYR A 329 -19.36 2.10 4.36
N PRO A 330 -19.33 2.91 3.31
CA PRO A 330 -18.28 2.79 2.31
C PRO A 330 -16.91 3.01 2.92
N PHE A 331 -15.93 2.21 2.51
CA PHE A 331 -14.53 2.49 2.73
C PHE A 331 -13.83 2.71 1.40
N VAL A 332 -12.93 3.68 1.36
CA VAL A 332 -12.35 4.18 0.11
C VAL A 332 -10.88 4.58 0.30
N SER A 333 -10.13 4.62 -0.81
CA SER A 333 -9.05 5.59 -0.94
C SER A 333 -9.68 6.93 -1.28
N HIS A 334 -9.57 7.94 -0.39
CA HIS A 334 -10.20 9.26 -0.57
C HIS A 334 -9.54 10.11 -1.67
N ALA A 335 -8.51 9.60 -2.35
CA ALA A 335 -8.13 10.02 -3.68
C ALA A 335 -9.22 9.51 -4.64
N PHE A 336 -10.26 10.30 -4.89
CA PHE A 336 -11.46 9.81 -5.58
C PHE A 336 -11.21 9.27 -6.99
N ALA A 337 -10.18 9.74 -7.69
CA ALA A 337 -9.75 9.10 -8.92
C ALA A 337 -9.37 7.61 -8.71
N ASP A 338 -8.85 7.24 -7.54
CA ASP A 338 -8.53 5.85 -7.20
C ASP A 338 -9.80 5.08 -6.80
N ALA A 339 -10.73 5.72 -6.08
CA ALA A 339 -12.01 5.13 -5.73
C ALA A 339 -12.83 4.78 -6.98
N THR A 340 -12.90 5.69 -7.98
CA THR A 340 -13.57 5.44 -9.26
C THR A 340 -12.93 4.31 -10.06
N LYS A 341 -11.64 4.02 -9.83
CA LYS A 341 -10.89 2.91 -10.44
C LYS A 341 -10.99 1.60 -9.66
N GLY A 342 -11.77 1.58 -8.55
CA GLY A 342 -12.07 0.37 -7.80
C GLY A 342 -11.54 0.29 -6.37
N ALA A 343 -10.83 1.34 -5.86
CA ALA A 343 -10.39 1.39 -4.47
C ALA A 343 -11.54 1.77 -3.53
N VAL A 344 -12.59 0.98 -3.55
CA VAL A 344 -13.84 1.16 -2.80
C VAL A 344 -14.43 -0.18 -2.36
N GLY A 345 -15.12 -0.17 -1.24
CA GLY A 345 -15.90 -1.29 -0.74
C GLY A 345 -16.92 -0.82 0.30
N VAL A 346 -17.74 -1.72 0.82
CA VAL A 346 -18.77 -1.44 1.81
C VAL A 346 -18.62 -2.38 3.01
N LEU A 347 -18.56 -1.80 4.21
CA LEU A 347 -18.84 -2.48 5.47
C LEU A 347 -20.33 -2.31 5.75
N ARG A 348 -21.07 -3.42 5.84
CA ARG A 348 -22.49 -3.37 6.14
C ARG A 348 -22.71 -3.81 7.60
N ALA A 349 -23.03 -2.83 8.45
CA ALA A 349 -23.33 -3.08 9.86
C ALA A 349 -24.77 -3.63 9.96
N VAL A 350 -24.89 -4.90 10.30
CA VAL A 350 -26.15 -5.64 10.36
C VAL A 350 -26.40 -6.12 11.77
N ASP A 351 -27.55 -5.77 12.36
CA ASP A 351 -27.99 -6.40 13.59
C ASP A 351 -28.24 -7.90 13.34
N PRO A 352 -27.52 -8.81 14.02
CA PRO A 352 -27.70 -10.23 13.85
C PRO A 352 -29.11 -10.72 14.19
N ASN A 353 -29.88 -9.96 14.98
CA ASN A 353 -31.25 -10.26 15.35
C ASN A 353 -32.29 -9.63 14.40
N ALA A 354 -31.86 -8.78 13.46
CA ALA A 354 -32.79 -8.16 12.51
C ALA A 354 -33.34 -9.22 11.52
N PRO A 355 -34.64 -9.15 11.16
CA PRO A 355 -35.21 -10.04 10.17
C PRO A 355 -34.47 -9.91 8.82
N ALA A 356 -34.39 -11.01 8.07
CA ALA A 356 -33.65 -11.06 6.81
C ALA A 356 -34.04 -9.95 5.80
N THR A 357 -35.29 -9.50 5.84
CA THR A 357 -35.82 -8.40 5.02
C THR A 357 -35.25 -7.03 5.38
N ALA A 358 -34.75 -6.84 6.60
CA ALA A 358 -34.12 -5.59 7.03
C ALA A 358 -32.63 -5.51 6.62
N ARG A 359 -32.07 -6.59 6.08
CA ARG A 359 -30.66 -6.68 5.69
C ARG A 359 -30.39 -6.20 4.25
N THR A 360 -31.44 -5.87 3.49
CA THR A 360 -31.35 -5.39 2.11
C THR A 360 -31.92 -3.97 2.02
N GLY A 361 -31.10 -2.96 2.35
CA GLY A 361 -31.38 -1.58 1.93
C GLY A 361 -31.13 -1.43 0.42
N PRO A 362 -31.74 -0.42 -0.23
CA PRO A 362 -31.38 -0.10 -1.61
C PRO A 362 -29.89 0.26 -1.65
N PRO A 363 -29.14 -0.18 -2.70
CA PRO A 363 -27.73 0.16 -2.83
C PRO A 363 -27.57 1.68 -2.85
N MET A 364 -26.58 2.19 -2.09
CA MET A 364 -26.23 3.62 -2.16
C MET A 364 -25.76 3.94 -3.59
N GLN A 365 -26.39 4.94 -4.20
CA GLN A 365 -25.92 5.53 -5.45
C GLN A 365 -24.84 6.56 -5.13
N HIS A 366 -23.63 6.31 -5.60
CA HIS A 366 -22.50 7.23 -5.53
C HIS A 366 -22.16 7.75 -6.91
#